data_329445a4599b5da36b83ccd6219a6c4c
#
_entry.id   329445a4599b5da36b83ccd6219a6c4c
#
_cell.length_a   1.000
_cell.length_b   1.000
_cell.length_c   1.000
_cell.angle_alpha   90.00
_cell.angle_beta   90.00
_cell.angle_gamma   90.00
#
_symmetry.space_group_name_H-M   'P 1'
#
loop_
_entity.id
_entity.type
_entity.pdbx_description
1 polymer ?
#
loop_
_entity_poly.entity_id
_entity_poly.type
_entity_poly.pdbx_seq_one_letter_code
_entity_poly.pdbx_strand_id
1 'polypeptide(L)'
;MLRRKSMVVTFVGLLLAAFSAPSPNVIASEADGGSSEVSGSAEGTADGGGQLVISVESSVTTAGSGEGDGGGVTSSSSSSTEVTVAPVCYYKAGKTGAEQASQIDKNKAAAAERQKKQNQKPTKNGSGRPSYILKSGNTYPDYESHRDDTQGRWYFRYCDGSFFDPKNPDDFKNERKAFFEANRDQNIWVPAGQQAPRPYISGTRLAKVAWEAVKIPAPTVETNPKVGPQGATLVGMDTWVWATGSTPKTVTATATAGPTTATVTASSAGLQLSAPDGKASCQGFGVAWHSGMPEGSSPCTISFNRSSAHLGGTTPLTVSVAYSVTYTGSDGANGALPGLTTTSTIDLPVAEVQTLTTNHNNPRQN
;
A
#
# COMPACT_ATOMS: atom_id res chain seq x y z
N MET A 1 -22.72 -70.31 -5.85
CA MET A 1 -21.33 -69.86 -5.84
C MET A 1 -21.23 -68.61 -6.68
N LEU A 2 -21.35 -67.44 -6.08
CA LEU A 2 -21.21 -66.15 -6.75
C LEU A 2 -19.90 -65.48 -6.28
N ARG A 3 -18.96 -65.37 -7.20
CA ARG A 3 -17.70 -64.57 -6.95
C ARG A 3 -17.98 -63.12 -7.08
N ARG A 4 -17.79 -62.37 -5.99
CA ARG A 4 -17.71 -60.90 -5.99
C ARG A 4 -16.37 -60.48 -6.58
N LYS A 5 -16.40 -59.67 -7.66
CA LYS A 5 -15.24 -58.93 -8.17
C LYS A 5 -15.15 -57.59 -7.40
N SER A 6 -14.04 -57.43 -6.71
CA SER A 6 -13.68 -56.15 -6.07
C SER A 6 -13.12 -55.21 -7.12
N MET A 7 -13.73 -54.06 -7.29
CA MET A 7 -13.28 -52.98 -8.18
C MET A 7 -12.45 -52.01 -7.36
N VAL A 8 -11.14 -52.02 -7.61
CA VAL A 8 -10.21 -51.07 -7.05
C VAL A 8 -10.31 -49.80 -7.88
N VAL A 9 -10.82 -48.72 -7.27
CA VAL A 9 -10.82 -47.37 -7.86
C VAL A 9 -9.51 -46.69 -7.45
N THR A 10 -8.61 -46.54 -8.41
CA THR A 10 -7.36 -45.79 -8.23
C THR A 10 -7.68 -44.29 -8.39
N PHE A 11 -7.66 -43.56 -7.31
CA PHE A 11 -7.69 -42.10 -7.35
C PHE A 11 -6.33 -41.58 -7.82
N VAL A 12 -6.29 -41.07 -9.04
CA VAL A 12 -5.18 -40.26 -9.54
C VAL A 12 -5.37 -38.86 -8.95
N GLY A 13 -4.60 -38.58 -7.92
CA GLY A 13 -4.52 -37.23 -7.34
C GLY A 13 -3.81 -36.29 -8.31
N LEU A 14 -4.59 -35.38 -8.90
CA LEU A 14 -4.06 -34.25 -9.66
C LEU A 14 -3.46 -33.23 -8.67
N LEU A 15 -2.13 -33.22 -8.52
CA LEU A 15 -1.39 -32.17 -7.79
C LEU A 15 -1.49 -30.89 -8.62
N LEU A 16 -2.39 -30.00 -8.23
CA LEU A 16 -2.35 -28.60 -8.61
C LEU A 16 -1.18 -27.95 -7.87
N ALA A 17 -0.05 -27.81 -8.54
CA ALA A 17 1.02 -26.95 -8.10
C ALA A 17 0.53 -25.51 -8.20
N ALA A 18 0.12 -24.94 -7.08
CA ALA A 18 -0.09 -23.50 -6.93
C ALA A 18 1.28 -22.84 -7.03
N PHE A 19 1.58 -22.22 -8.17
CA PHE A 19 2.67 -21.27 -8.28
C PHE A 19 2.29 -20.04 -7.45
N SER A 20 2.70 -20.04 -6.20
CA SER A 20 2.75 -18.84 -5.38
C SER A 20 3.87 -17.95 -5.95
N ALA A 21 3.50 -16.84 -6.55
CA ALA A 21 4.46 -15.77 -6.80
C ALA A 21 5.09 -15.38 -5.44
N PRO A 22 6.41 -15.15 -5.36
CA PRO A 22 7.01 -14.71 -4.11
C PRO A 22 6.47 -13.33 -3.78
N SER A 23 5.61 -13.28 -2.77
CA SER A 23 5.28 -12.01 -2.10
C SER A 23 6.57 -11.46 -1.52
N PRO A 24 6.86 -10.16 -1.61
CA PRO A 24 7.99 -9.58 -0.90
C PRO A 24 7.81 -9.91 0.59
N ASN A 25 8.80 -10.57 1.20
CA ASN A 25 8.81 -10.85 2.62
C ASN A 25 8.83 -9.51 3.36
N VAL A 26 7.67 -9.08 3.81
CA VAL A 26 7.49 -7.95 4.72
C VAL A 26 7.60 -8.53 6.12
N ILE A 27 8.74 -8.36 6.76
CA ILE A 27 8.90 -8.68 8.18
C ILE A 27 8.60 -7.40 8.95
N ALA A 28 7.43 -7.32 9.55
CA ALA A 28 7.08 -6.25 10.48
C ALA A 28 7.51 -6.66 11.89
N SER A 29 8.42 -5.91 12.51
CA SER A 29 8.68 -6.01 13.94
C SER A 29 8.02 -4.83 14.65
N GLU A 30 7.16 -5.11 15.62
CA GLU A 30 6.60 -4.09 16.51
C GLU A 30 7.65 -3.68 17.53
N ALA A 31 8.02 -2.40 17.53
CA ALA A 31 8.85 -1.80 18.57
C ALA A 31 7.97 -0.99 19.53
N ASP A 32 8.10 -1.29 20.80
CA ASP A 32 7.41 -0.64 21.91
C ASP A 32 7.91 0.81 22.11
N GLY A 33 6.98 1.69 22.47
CA GLY A 33 7.06 3.13 22.39
C GLY A 33 8.28 3.80 23.04
N GLY A 34 9.05 4.45 22.21
CA GLY A 34 10.05 5.43 22.58
C GLY A 34 10.25 6.41 21.43
N SER A 35 10.00 7.71 21.68
CA SER A 35 10.26 8.77 20.73
C SER A 35 11.76 8.89 20.47
N SER A 36 12.24 8.26 19.40
CA SER A 36 13.56 8.47 18.84
C SER A 36 13.40 8.79 17.36
N GLU A 37 14.02 9.87 16.92
CA GLU A 37 14.21 10.17 15.49
C GLU A 37 14.92 8.98 14.85
N VAL A 38 14.15 8.09 14.23
CA VAL A 38 14.70 6.97 13.48
C VAL A 38 15.01 7.46 12.07
N SER A 39 16.23 7.89 11.89
CA SER A 39 16.82 8.03 10.56
C SER A 39 16.98 6.64 9.97
N GLY A 40 16.20 6.31 8.93
CA GLY A 40 16.28 5.02 8.23
C GLY A 40 17.72 4.76 7.78
N SER A 41 18.37 3.72 8.33
CA SER A 41 19.70 3.29 7.95
C SER A 41 19.58 2.36 6.73
N ALA A 42 20.15 2.77 5.60
CA ALA A 42 20.35 1.87 4.47
C ALA A 42 21.65 1.12 4.65
N GLU A 43 21.62 -0.18 4.92
CA GLU A 43 22.79 -1.05 4.86
C GLU A 43 23.02 -1.48 3.40
N GLY A 44 24.00 -0.86 2.74
CA GLY A 44 24.45 -1.28 1.41
C GLY A 44 25.36 -2.51 1.53
N THR A 45 25.08 -3.56 0.75
CA THR A 45 26.02 -4.67 0.55
C THR A 45 27.14 -4.26 -0.41
N ALA A 46 28.26 -4.99 -0.40
CA ALA A 46 29.44 -4.69 -1.21
C ALA A 46 29.20 -4.68 -2.73
N ASP A 47 28.08 -5.21 -3.20
CA ASP A 47 27.62 -5.22 -4.61
C ASP A 47 26.64 -4.08 -4.95
N GLY A 48 26.32 -3.20 -3.99
CA GLY A 48 25.45 -2.03 -4.19
C GLY A 48 23.95 -2.32 -4.06
N GLY A 49 23.54 -3.59 -4.02
CA GLY A 49 22.16 -4.03 -3.82
C GLY A 49 21.94 -4.52 -2.40
N GLY A 50 21.71 -3.63 -1.45
CA GLY A 50 21.39 -3.98 -0.07
C GLY A 50 19.88 -3.96 0.19
N GLN A 51 19.47 -4.54 1.32
CA GLN A 51 18.13 -4.31 1.84
C GLN A 51 18.06 -2.91 2.46
N LEU A 52 16.97 -2.21 2.19
CA LEU A 52 16.68 -0.91 2.80
C LEU A 52 15.66 -1.11 3.90
N VAL A 53 15.99 -0.66 5.10
CA VAL A 53 15.02 -0.54 6.18
C VAL A 53 14.32 0.80 6.03
N ILE A 54 13.01 0.76 5.90
CA ILE A 54 12.13 1.92 5.75
C ILE A 54 11.35 2.07 7.05
N SER A 55 11.46 3.21 7.70
CA SER A 55 10.57 3.58 8.79
C SER A 55 9.26 4.10 8.23
N VAL A 56 8.15 3.50 8.63
CA VAL A 56 6.79 3.92 8.29
C VAL A 56 6.13 4.44 9.56
N GLU A 57 5.87 5.73 9.61
CA GLU A 57 5.10 6.37 10.66
C GLU A 57 3.65 6.51 10.20
N SER A 58 2.71 6.01 10.97
CA SER A 58 1.29 6.17 10.69
C SER A 58 0.58 6.94 11.79
N SER A 59 -0.32 7.83 11.41
CA SER A 59 -1.22 8.55 12.31
C SER A 59 -2.66 8.35 11.87
N VAL A 60 -3.53 8.19 12.86
CA VAL A 60 -4.97 7.96 12.66
C VAL A 60 -5.74 9.06 13.35
N THR A 61 -6.60 9.74 12.60
CA THR A 61 -7.58 10.67 13.16
C THR A 61 -8.95 9.99 13.18
N THR A 62 -9.51 9.78 14.37
CA THR A 62 -10.81 9.13 14.54
C THR A 62 -11.94 10.14 14.64
N ALA A 63 -13.15 9.72 14.23
CA ALA A 63 -14.37 10.47 14.49
C ALA A 63 -14.79 10.23 15.94
N GLY A 64 -14.31 11.05 16.87
CA GLY A 64 -14.71 10.97 18.28
C GLY A 64 -16.09 11.58 18.50
N SER A 65 -17.01 10.84 19.13
CA SER A 65 -18.20 11.39 19.78
C SER A 65 -17.80 11.81 21.20
N GLY A 66 -17.34 13.06 21.36
CA GLY A 66 -17.16 13.62 22.71
C GLY A 66 -18.51 13.99 23.32
N GLU A 67 -18.79 13.51 24.48
CA GLU A 67 -19.86 14.00 25.33
C GLU A 67 -19.50 15.43 25.79
N GLY A 68 -20.25 16.43 25.35
CA GLY A 68 -20.19 17.80 25.83
C GLY A 68 -19.79 18.87 24.82
N ASP A 69 -20.76 19.72 24.56
CA ASP A 69 -20.65 21.08 23.99
C ASP A 69 -19.76 21.30 22.74
N GLY A 70 -20.34 21.02 21.58
CA GLY A 70 -19.98 21.70 20.30
C GLY A 70 -18.65 21.37 19.62
N GLY A 71 -17.82 20.50 20.14
CA GLY A 71 -16.53 20.15 19.56
C GLY A 71 -16.29 18.65 19.56
N GLY A 72 -16.40 18.00 18.39
CA GLY A 72 -16.00 16.60 18.24
C GLY A 72 -14.54 16.40 18.66
N VAL A 73 -14.29 15.58 19.68
CA VAL A 73 -12.92 15.26 20.11
C VAL A 73 -12.30 14.34 19.07
N THR A 74 -11.40 14.86 18.26
CA THR A 74 -10.56 14.05 17.38
C THR A 74 -9.41 13.48 18.21
N SER A 75 -9.39 12.18 18.46
CA SER A 75 -8.21 11.53 19.00
C SER A 75 -7.27 11.14 17.86
N SER A 76 -5.99 11.44 18.00
CA SER A 76 -4.94 11.00 17.10
C SER A 76 -4.07 9.97 17.81
N SER A 77 -3.86 8.83 17.17
CA SER A 77 -2.87 7.84 17.60
C SER A 77 -1.80 7.73 16.51
N SER A 78 -0.55 7.56 16.93
CA SER A 78 0.57 7.33 16.02
C SER A 78 1.22 5.99 16.31
N SER A 79 1.66 5.31 15.28
CA SER A 79 2.47 4.09 15.39
C SER A 79 3.61 4.14 14.38
N SER A 80 4.74 3.49 14.71
CA SER A 80 5.90 3.35 13.84
C SER A 80 6.13 1.87 13.57
N THR A 81 6.41 1.53 12.30
CA THR A 81 6.70 0.18 11.85
C THR A 81 7.91 0.21 10.92
N GLU A 82 8.87 -0.70 11.09
CA GLU A 82 9.97 -0.86 10.16
C GLU A 82 9.64 -1.91 9.11
N VAL A 83 9.88 -1.57 7.84
CA VAL A 83 9.67 -2.45 6.70
C VAL A 83 10.96 -2.59 5.91
N THR A 84 11.36 -3.82 5.63
CA THR A 84 12.55 -4.09 4.82
C THR A 84 12.18 -4.27 3.36
N VAL A 85 12.80 -3.48 2.47
CA VAL A 85 12.51 -3.47 1.03
C VAL A 85 13.80 -3.64 0.22
N ALA A 86 13.78 -4.51 -0.78
CA ALA A 86 14.85 -4.61 -1.76
C ALA A 86 14.79 -3.43 -2.74
N PRO A 87 15.89 -2.69 -2.97
CA PRO A 87 15.93 -1.62 -3.96
C PRO A 87 15.82 -2.21 -5.36
N VAL A 88 15.02 -1.58 -6.19
CA VAL A 88 14.87 -1.96 -7.60
C VAL A 88 15.98 -1.38 -8.45
N CYS A 89 16.34 -0.13 -8.18
CA CYS A 89 17.39 0.59 -8.88
C CYS A 89 18.50 1.00 -7.90
N TYR A 90 19.72 0.72 -8.28
CA TYR A 90 20.91 1.01 -7.48
C TYR A 90 22.17 1.08 -8.35
N TYR A 91 23.28 1.53 -7.76
CA TYR A 91 24.57 1.42 -8.37
C TYR A 91 25.18 0.05 -8.04
N LYS A 92 25.29 -0.80 -9.07
CA LYS A 92 25.84 -2.16 -8.97
C LYS A 92 27.35 -2.14 -9.12
N ALA A 93 28.04 -2.90 -8.27
CA ALA A 93 29.49 -3.06 -8.35
C ALA A 93 29.90 -3.69 -9.68
N GLY A 94 30.86 -3.06 -10.33
CA GLY A 94 31.49 -3.51 -11.55
C GLY A 94 32.95 -3.89 -11.34
N LYS A 95 33.75 -3.61 -12.35
CA LYS A 95 35.18 -3.94 -12.40
C LYS A 95 36.00 -3.01 -11.52
N THR A 96 37.15 -3.50 -11.09
CA THR A 96 38.20 -2.67 -10.49
C THR A 96 38.74 -1.65 -11.49
N GLY A 97 39.48 -0.66 -11.05
CA GLY A 97 40.14 0.31 -11.91
C GLY A 97 41.04 -0.35 -12.95
N ALA A 98 41.90 -1.26 -12.52
CA ALA A 98 42.81 -2.00 -13.40
C ALA A 98 42.09 -2.88 -14.42
N GLU A 99 41.07 -3.61 -13.99
CA GLU A 99 40.24 -4.44 -14.90
C GLU A 99 39.51 -3.61 -15.93
N GLN A 100 38.94 -2.45 -15.53
CA GLN A 100 38.21 -1.57 -16.42
C GLN A 100 39.14 -0.89 -17.43
N ALA A 101 40.31 -0.42 -17.00
CA ALA A 101 41.32 0.15 -17.87
C ALA A 101 41.80 -0.87 -18.92
N SER A 102 42.11 -2.11 -18.50
CA SER A 102 42.48 -3.20 -19.39
C SER A 102 41.36 -3.48 -20.44
N GLN A 103 40.09 -3.46 -20.02
CA GLN A 103 38.96 -3.68 -20.95
C GLN A 103 38.83 -2.53 -21.97
N ILE A 104 39.05 -1.28 -21.52
CA ILE A 104 39.00 -0.11 -22.39
C ILE A 104 40.12 -0.20 -23.43
N ASP A 105 41.34 -0.57 -23.01
CA ASP A 105 42.49 -0.70 -23.93
C ASP A 105 42.27 -1.81 -24.96
N LYS A 106 41.76 -2.96 -24.55
CA LYS A 106 41.34 -4.04 -25.48
C LYS A 106 40.29 -3.57 -26.47
N ASN A 107 39.30 -2.80 -26.02
CA ASN A 107 38.26 -2.26 -26.92
C ASN A 107 38.81 -1.21 -27.87
N LYS A 108 39.74 -0.34 -27.43
CA LYS A 108 40.44 0.63 -28.30
C LYS A 108 41.27 -0.08 -29.35
N ALA A 109 42.04 -1.10 -28.99
CA ALA A 109 42.88 -1.90 -29.92
C ALA A 109 41.99 -2.62 -30.94
N ALA A 110 40.92 -3.26 -30.53
CA ALA A 110 39.97 -3.93 -31.44
C ALA A 110 39.27 -2.94 -32.39
N ALA A 111 38.92 -1.74 -31.95
CA ALA A 111 38.35 -0.70 -32.78
C ALA A 111 39.34 -0.20 -33.83
N ALA A 112 40.62 0.02 -33.45
CA ALA A 112 41.68 0.41 -34.35
C ALA A 112 41.95 -0.66 -35.43
N GLU A 113 41.92 -1.95 -35.05
CA GLU A 113 42.08 -3.04 -36.00
C GLU A 113 40.90 -3.13 -36.99
N ARG A 114 39.67 -2.97 -36.54
CA ARG A 114 38.49 -2.91 -37.41
C ARG A 114 38.55 -1.74 -38.37
N GLN A 115 39.02 -0.59 -37.92
CA GLN A 115 39.20 0.59 -38.76
C GLN A 115 40.27 0.36 -39.84
N LYS A 116 41.39 -0.26 -39.50
CA LYS A 116 42.44 -0.66 -40.48
C LYS A 116 41.87 -1.60 -41.53
N LYS A 117 41.08 -2.63 -41.13
CA LYS A 117 40.45 -3.58 -42.06
C LYS A 117 39.38 -2.92 -42.95
N GLN A 118 38.67 -1.92 -42.48
CA GLN A 118 37.70 -1.15 -43.24
C GLN A 118 38.39 -0.25 -44.28
N ASN A 119 39.50 0.40 -43.92
CA ASN A 119 40.27 1.26 -44.83
C ASN A 119 40.99 0.46 -45.92
N GLN A 120 41.22 -0.85 -45.73
CA GLN A 120 41.84 -1.74 -46.73
C GLN A 120 40.85 -2.32 -47.75
N LYS A 121 39.53 -2.19 -47.54
CA LYS A 121 38.53 -2.62 -48.53
C LYS A 121 38.28 -1.50 -49.52
N PRO A 122 38.53 -1.71 -50.86
CA PRO A 122 38.23 -0.71 -51.86
C PRO A 122 36.72 -0.44 -51.87
N THR A 123 36.34 0.80 -51.60
CA THR A 123 34.94 1.26 -51.69
C THR A 123 34.56 1.36 -53.16
N LYS A 124 33.70 0.49 -53.62
CA LYS A 124 33.18 0.48 -55.00
C LYS A 124 32.24 1.64 -55.30
N ASN A 125 31.87 2.47 -54.35
CA ASN A 125 31.13 3.72 -54.57
C ASN A 125 31.45 4.68 -53.42
N GLY A 126 31.85 5.89 -53.72
CA GLY A 126 32.36 6.96 -52.86
C GLY A 126 31.42 7.57 -51.80
N SER A 127 30.59 6.78 -51.18
CA SER A 127 29.87 7.18 -50.00
C SER A 127 30.67 6.74 -48.77
N GLY A 128 31.52 7.62 -48.27
CA GLY A 128 32.18 7.46 -46.98
C GLY A 128 31.17 7.23 -45.89
N ARG A 129 31.09 5.99 -45.35
CA ARG A 129 30.34 5.75 -44.13
C ARG A 129 30.96 6.55 -42.99
N PRO A 130 30.17 7.34 -42.25
CA PRO A 130 30.71 8.06 -41.09
C PRO A 130 31.37 7.07 -40.14
N SER A 131 32.64 7.30 -39.84
CA SER A 131 33.37 6.59 -38.77
C SER A 131 32.73 6.90 -37.45
N TYR A 132 31.95 5.97 -36.90
CA TYR A 132 31.51 6.05 -35.52
C TYR A 132 32.72 5.76 -34.65
N ILE A 133 33.46 6.79 -34.31
CA ILE A 133 34.43 6.72 -33.18
C ILE A 133 33.59 6.51 -31.96
N LEU A 134 33.61 5.29 -31.44
CA LEU A 134 33.10 5.01 -30.09
C LEU A 134 33.89 5.89 -29.11
N LYS A 135 33.32 7.03 -28.73
CA LYS A 135 33.83 7.85 -27.63
C LYS A 135 33.63 7.07 -26.31
N SER A 136 34.46 6.03 -26.10
CA SER A 136 34.40 5.23 -24.86
C SER A 136 34.92 5.98 -23.64
N GLY A 137 35.46 7.20 -23.86
CA GLY A 137 36.02 7.99 -22.77
C GLY A 137 35.03 8.68 -21.86
N ASN A 138 33.75 8.88 -22.30
CA ASN A 138 32.77 9.61 -21.48
C ASN A 138 31.98 8.73 -20.47
N THR A 139 32.08 7.40 -20.57
CA THR A 139 31.32 6.49 -19.73
C THR A 139 31.99 6.22 -18.38
N TYR A 140 33.30 6.34 -18.32
CA TYR A 140 34.13 6.16 -17.12
C TYR A 140 35.03 7.40 -16.96
N PRO A 141 34.54 8.46 -16.26
CA PRO A 141 35.31 9.69 -16.08
C PRO A 141 36.65 9.37 -15.39
N ASP A 142 37.73 9.96 -15.89
CA ASP A 142 39.07 9.84 -15.28
C ASP A 142 39.56 8.40 -15.01
N TYR A 143 39.12 7.43 -15.83
CA TYR A 143 39.50 6.02 -15.65
C TYR A 143 41.03 5.80 -15.66
N GLU A 144 41.77 6.69 -16.27
CA GLU A 144 43.23 6.64 -16.34
C GLU A 144 43.89 6.85 -14.95
N SER A 145 43.27 7.67 -14.10
CA SER A 145 43.78 7.89 -12.72
C SER A 145 43.58 6.67 -11.82
N HIS A 146 42.72 5.75 -12.21
CA HIS A 146 42.41 4.52 -11.48
C HIS A 146 42.98 3.26 -12.15
N ARG A 147 43.85 3.43 -13.15
CA ARG A 147 44.39 2.35 -14.01
C ARG A 147 45.05 1.23 -13.22
N ASP A 148 45.77 1.58 -12.17
CA ASP A 148 46.56 0.64 -11.36
C ASP A 148 45.83 0.22 -10.06
N ASP A 149 44.59 0.72 -9.83
CA ASP A 149 43.86 0.39 -8.63
C ASP A 149 43.14 -0.97 -8.80
N THR A 150 43.55 -1.94 -7.98
CA THR A 150 43.04 -3.31 -7.97
C THR A 150 41.96 -3.55 -6.92
N GLN A 151 41.65 -2.58 -6.04
CA GLN A 151 40.74 -2.73 -4.94
C GLN A 151 39.49 -1.85 -5.07
N GLY A 152 39.61 -0.57 -5.44
CA GLY A 152 38.49 0.30 -5.75
C GLY A 152 37.71 -0.21 -6.95
N ARG A 153 36.45 0.16 -7.05
CA ARG A 153 35.54 -0.35 -8.08
C ARG A 153 34.74 0.74 -8.76
N TRP A 154 34.44 0.51 -10.02
CA TRP A 154 33.43 1.23 -10.76
C TRP A 154 32.06 0.69 -10.41
N TYR A 155 31.09 1.57 -10.19
CA TYR A 155 29.70 1.23 -9.99
C TYR A 155 28.87 1.81 -11.12
N PHE A 156 27.93 1.03 -11.64
CA PHE A 156 27.08 1.44 -12.75
C PHE A 156 25.59 1.36 -12.37
N ARG A 157 24.79 2.26 -12.96
CA ARG A 157 23.35 2.26 -12.74
C ARG A 157 22.73 0.95 -13.21
N TYR A 158 22.02 0.31 -12.33
CA TYR A 158 21.33 -0.95 -12.59
C TYR A 158 19.92 -0.91 -12.03
N CYS A 159 18.94 -1.47 -12.74
CA CYS A 159 17.57 -1.68 -12.25
C CYS A 159 17.16 -3.11 -12.55
N ASP A 160 16.62 -3.79 -11.55
CA ASP A 160 16.11 -5.16 -11.66
C ASP A 160 14.60 -5.14 -11.93
N GLY A 161 14.22 -5.57 -13.13
CA GLY A 161 12.81 -5.63 -13.54
C GLY A 161 12.04 -6.80 -12.94
N SER A 162 12.70 -7.76 -12.29
CA SER A 162 12.04 -8.94 -11.72
C SER A 162 11.09 -8.63 -10.56
N PHE A 163 11.24 -7.46 -9.94
CA PHE A 163 10.39 -6.98 -8.84
C PHE A 163 9.07 -6.35 -9.29
N PHE A 164 8.82 -6.26 -10.61
CA PHE A 164 7.62 -5.64 -11.14
C PHE A 164 6.68 -6.66 -11.77
N ASP A 165 5.38 -6.36 -11.68
CA ASP A 165 4.38 -7.13 -12.39
C ASP A 165 4.56 -6.95 -13.90
N PRO A 166 4.78 -8.03 -14.68
CA PRO A 166 4.85 -7.95 -16.13
C PRO A 166 3.62 -7.33 -16.79
N LYS A 167 2.47 -7.35 -16.10
CA LYS A 167 1.23 -6.73 -16.55
C LYS A 167 1.23 -5.19 -16.42
N ASN A 168 2.15 -4.64 -15.61
CA ASN A 168 2.32 -3.21 -15.36
C ASN A 168 3.73 -2.72 -15.70
N PRO A 169 4.16 -2.78 -16.98
CA PRO A 169 5.52 -2.41 -17.38
C PRO A 169 5.84 -0.93 -17.15
N ASP A 170 4.83 -0.08 -17.02
CA ASP A 170 5.02 1.35 -16.84
C ASP A 170 5.52 1.69 -15.42
N ASP A 171 5.20 0.90 -14.42
CA ASP A 171 5.75 1.07 -13.07
C ASP A 171 7.28 0.93 -13.09
N PHE A 172 7.81 -0.07 -13.79
CA PHE A 172 9.26 -0.23 -13.95
C PHE A 172 9.91 0.90 -14.74
N LYS A 173 9.28 1.32 -15.83
CA LYS A 173 9.79 2.43 -16.64
C LYS A 173 9.87 3.73 -15.84
N ASN A 174 8.84 4.01 -15.02
CA ASN A 174 8.76 5.20 -14.20
C ASN A 174 9.81 5.18 -13.08
N GLU A 175 9.97 4.05 -12.37
CA GLU A 175 11.00 3.88 -11.35
C GLU A 175 12.42 4.06 -11.93
N ARG A 176 12.69 3.39 -13.05
CA ARG A 176 13.97 3.51 -13.76
C ARG A 176 14.24 4.94 -14.24
N LYS A 177 13.22 5.62 -14.77
CA LYS A 177 13.33 7.01 -15.19
C LYS A 177 13.66 7.91 -14.01
N ALA A 178 12.92 7.81 -12.91
CA ALA A 178 13.16 8.60 -11.70
C ALA A 178 14.58 8.39 -11.16
N PHE A 179 15.04 7.13 -11.09
CA PHE A 179 16.40 6.81 -10.67
C PHE A 179 17.46 7.44 -11.61
N PHE A 180 17.26 7.38 -12.92
CA PHE A 180 18.23 7.91 -13.89
C PHE A 180 18.26 9.44 -13.94
N GLU A 181 17.15 10.10 -13.61
CA GLU A 181 17.07 11.56 -13.48
C GLU A 181 17.74 12.04 -12.18
N ALA A 182 17.56 11.31 -11.10
CA ALA A 182 18.21 11.61 -9.81
C ALA A 182 19.71 11.32 -9.82
N ASN A 183 20.16 10.34 -10.62
CA ASN A 183 21.55 9.87 -10.69
C ASN A 183 22.07 10.02 -12.10
N ARG A 184 22.62 11.20 -12.43
CA ARG A 184 23.04 11.52 -13.81
C ARG A 184 24.28 10.77 -14.27
N ASP A 185 25.19 10.44 -13.35
CA ASP A 185 26.41 9.73 -13.64
C ASP A 185 26.15 8.26 -13.93
N GLN A 186 26.49 7.83 -15.15
CA GLN A 186 26.27 6.46 -15.60
C GLN A 186 27.16 5.47 -14.83
N ASN A 187 28.40 5.86 -14.58
CA ASN A 187 29.37 5.11 -13.81
C ASN A 187 30.06 6.06 -12.82
N ILE A 188 30.24 5.60 -11.63
CA ILE A 188 30.94 6.33 -10.56
C ILE A 188 32.07 5.47 -10.00
N TRP A 189 33.13 6.13 -9.60
CA TRP A 189 34.26 5.48 -8.94
C TRP A 189 34.07 5.49 -7.43
N VAL A 190 34.29 4.33 -6.79
CA VAL A 190 34.29 4.18 -5.33
C VAL A 190 35.63 3.59 -4.90
N PRO A 191 36.45 4.36 -4.17
CA PRO A 191 37.72 3.87 -3.62
C PRO A 191 37.54 2.69 -2.69
N ALA A 192 38.62 1.89 -2.52
CA ALA A 192 38.62 0.81 -1.56
C ALA A 192 38.30 1.28 -0.14
N GLY A 193 37.48 0.51 0.57
CA GLY A 193 37.05 0.83 1.94
C GLY A 193 35.97 1.90 2.07
N GLN A 194 35.52 2.53 0.97
CA GLN A 194 34.36 3.43 0.97
C GLN A 194 33.07 2.66 0.70
N GLN A 195 31.96 3.18 1.26
CA GLN A 195 30.64 2.58 1.06
C GLN A 195 30.15 2.80 -0.38
N ALA A 196 29.48 1.80 -0.91
CA ALA A 196 28.73 1.93 -2.16
C ALA A 196 27.70 3.06 -2.06
N PRO A 197 27.36 3.70 -3.20
CA PRO A 197 26.31 4.71 -3.21
C PRO A 197 25.01 4.11 -2.71
N ARG A 198 24.30 4.89 -1.89
CA ARG A 198 23.02 4.45 -1.32
C ARG A 198 22.02 4.14 -2.43
N PRO A 199 21.29 3.03 -2.32
CA PRO A 199 20.19 2.74 -3.22
C PRO A 199 19.14 3.86 -3.19
N TYR A 200 18.50 4.08 -4.33
CA TYR A 200 17.39 5.03 -4.47
C TYR A 200 16.06 4.29 -4.45
N ILE A 201 15.11 4.84 -3.73
CA ILE A 201 13.69 4.43 -3.80
C ILE A 201 12.88 5.67 -4.16
N SER A 202 12.03 5.56 -5.18
CA SER A 202 11.14 6.65 -5.58
C SER A 202 10.03 6.89 -4.56
N GLY A 203 9.54 8.13 -4.49
CA GLY A 203 8.40 8.49 -3.65
C GLY A 203 7.15 7.64 -3.95
N THR A 204 6.92 7.27 -5.22
CA THR A 204 5.83 6.37 -5.60
C THR A 204 5.95 5.00 -4.94
N ARG A 205 7.16 4.42 -4.93
CA ARG A 205 7.38 3.12 -4.30
C ARG A 205 7.30 3.19 -2.79
N LEU A 206 7.87 4.24 -2.19
CA LEU A 206 7.73 4.49 -0.75
C LEU A 206 6.27 4.62 -0.34
N ALA A 207 5.47 5.34 -1.13
CA ALA A 207 4.03 5.47 -0.88
C ALA A 207 3.30 4.12 -0.92
N LYS A 208 3.62 3.25 -1.88
CA LYS A 208 3.05 1.89 -1.93
C LYS A 208 3.43 1.09 -0.68
N VAL A 209 4.69 1.11 -0.28
CA VAL A 209 5.17 0.43 0.94
C VAL A 209 4.52 0.99 2.20
N ALA A 210 4.41 2.32 2.31
CA ALA A 210 3.72 2.96 3.43
C ALA A 210 2.26 2.52 3.52
N TRP A 211 1.57 2.45 2.38
CA TRP A 211 0.17 2.06 2.34
C TRP A 211 -0.04 0.58 2.68
N GLU A 212 0.83 -0.31 2.22
CA GLU A 212 0.79 -1.74 2.54
C GLU A 212 1.05 -2.04 4.02
N ALA A 213 1.84 -1.19 4.69
CA ALA A 213 2.12 -1.31 6.13
C ALA A 213 0.96 -0.84 7.02
N VAL A 214 0.03 -0.04 6.50
CA VAL A 214 -1.10 0.51 7.26
C VAL A 214 -2.19 -0.53 7.48
N LYS A 215 -2.61 -0.68 8.73
CA LYS A 215 -3.77 -1.48 9.11
C LYS A 215 -4.90 -0.56 9.58
N ILE A 216 -6.01 -0.52 8.85
CA ILE A 216 -7.19 0.24 9.22
C ILE A 216 -8.18 -0.72 9.92
N PRO A 217 -8.56 -0.45 11.18
CA PRO A 217 -9.51 -1.29 11.89
C PRO A 217 -10.91 -1.25 11.24
N ALA A 218 -11.69 -2.29 11.48
CA ALA A 218 -13.09 -2.31 11.10
C ALA A 218 -13.86 -1.21 11.84
N PRO A 219 -14.87 -0.59 11.21
CA PRO A 219 -15.65 0.47 11.84
C PRO A 219 -16.43 -0.05 13.03
N THR A 220 -16.49 0.75 14.11
CA THR A 220 -17.36 0.53 15.26
C THR A 220 -18.41 1.61 15.30
N VAL A 221 -19.65 1.24 15.63
CA VAL A 221 -20.78 2.18 15.67
C VAL A 221 -21.65 1.93 16.87
N GLU A 222 -22.35 2.97 17.27
CA GLU A 222 -23.48 2.90 18.18
C GLU A 222 -24.78 3.32 17.50
N THR A 223 -25.91 2.93 18.11
CA THR A 223 -27.25 3.16 17.57
C THR A 223 -28.20 3.68 18.65
N ASN A 224 -29.20 4.43 18.25
CA ASN A 224 -30.33 4.84 19.06
C ASN A 224 -31.61 4.92 18.19
N PRO A 225 -32.82 4.50 18.66
CA PRO A 225 -33.16 4.11 20.01
C PRO A 225 -32.71 2.70 20.42
N LYS A 226 -32.60 2.49 21.71
CA LYS A 226 -32.40 1.17 22.35
C LYS A 226 -33.55 0.93 23.33
N VAL A 227 -34.61 0.23 22.89
CA VAL A 227 -35.84 0.03 23.62
C VAL A 227 -35.89 -1.38 24.20
N GLY A 228 -36.38 -1.48 25.42
CA GLY A 228 -36.50 -2.75 26.14
C GLY A 228 -35.18 -3.40 26.55
N PRO A 229 -35.23 -4.58 27.18
CA PRO A 229 -34.01 -5.25 27.69
C PRO A 229 -33.05 -5.72 26.60
N GLN A 230 -33.51 -5.85 25.36
CA GLN A 230 -32.68 -6.26 24.22
C GLN A 230 -32.06 -5.09 23.48
N GLY A 231 -32.37 -3.84 23.85
CA GLY A 231 -31.86 -2.66 23.17
C GLY A 231 -32.34 -2.54 21.72
N ALA A 232 -33.60 -2.88 21.45
CA ALA A 232 -34.12 -2.92 20.09
C ALA A 232 -34.42 -1.51 19.54
N THR A 233 -34.21 -1.33 18.24
CA THR A 233 -34.83 -0.23 17.50
C THR A 233 -36.26 -0.60 17.07
N LEU A 234 -37.02 0.35 16.54
CA LEU A 234 -38.44 0.18 16.21
C LEU A 234 -38.69 0.28 14.70
N VAL A 235 -39.60 -0.57 14.21
CA VAL A 235 -40.09 -0.49 12.85
C VAL A 235 -40.74 0.90 12.60
N GLY A 236 -40.43 1.52 11.47
CA GLY A 236 -40.97 2.81 11.08
C GLY A 236 -40.33 4.03 11.74
N MET A 237 -39.39 3.84 12.68
CA MET A 237 -38.61 4.92 13.26
C MET A 237 -37.19 5.01 12.67
N ASP A 238 -36.69 6.22 12.60
CA ASP A 238 -35.28 6.44 12.23
C ASP A 238 -34.36 6.01 13.35
N THR A 239 -33.53 4.99 13.07
CA THR A 239 -32.46 4.55 13.95
C THR A 239 -31.23 5.38 13.61
N TRP A 240 -30.78 6.18 14.56
CA TRP A 240 -29.53 6.92 14.44
C TRP A 240 -28.36 5.96 14.54
N VAL A 241 -27.36 6.20 13.69
CA VAL A 241 -26.12 5.43 13.67
C VAL A 241 -24.97 6.42 13.64
N TRP A 242 -23.98 6.22 14.51
CA TRP A 242 -22.78 7.06 14.52
C TRP A 242 -21.53 6.23 14.81
N ALA A 243 -20.43 6.68 14.22
CA ALA A 243 -19.13 6.06 14.46
C ALA A 243 -18.64 6.32 15.87
N THR A 244 -18.03 5.30 16.48
CA THR A 244 -17.40 5.39 17.80
C THR A 244 -15.88 5.45 17.70
N GLY A 245 -15.20 5.74 18.78
CA GLY A 245 -13.83 6.20 18.91
C GLY A 245 -12.72 5.50 18.14
N SER A 246 -12.92 4.28 17.65
CA SER A 246 -11.91 3.55 16.88
C SER A 246 -12.10 3.59 15.36
N THR A 247 -13.17 4.26 14.87
CA THR A 247 -13.44 4.36 13.42
C THR A 247 -12.63 5.51 12.81
N PRO A 248 -11.63 5.23 11.94
CA PRO A 248 -10.80 6.28 11.36
C PRO A 248 -11.57 7.12 10.34
N LYS A 249 -11.43 8.44 10.44
CA LYS A 249 -11.87 9.39 9.42
C LYS A 249 -10.78 9.65 8.39
N THR A 250 -9.55 9.78 8.88
CA THR A 250 -8.36 10.00 8.06
C THR A 250 -7.21 9.18 8.63
N VAL A 251 -6.45 8.55 7.75
CA VAL A 251 -5.23 7.83 8.08
C VAL A 251 -4.10 8.41 7.23
N THR A 252 -3.02 8.78 7.88
CA THR A 252 -1.82 9.28 7.21
C THR A 252 -0.66 8.33 7.51
N ALA A 253 0.10 7.96 6.49
CA ALA A 253 1.31 7.17 6.64
C ALA A 253 2.47 7.86 5.92
N THR A 254 3.61 7.96 6.58
CA THR A 254 4.82 8.56 6.03
C THR A 254 5.94 7.54 6.05
N ALA A 255 6.57 7.30 4.90
CA ALA A 255 7.73 6.44 4.77
C ALA A 255 8.94 7.26 4.32
N THR A 256 10.10 6.97 4.91
CA THR A 256 11.37 7.64 4.60
C THR A 256 12.46 6.64 4.28
N ALA A 257 13.17 6.86 3.16
CA ALA A 257 14.34 6.08 2.76
C ALA A 257 15.43 7.02 2.23
N GLY A 258 16.48 7.22 3.01
CA GLY A 258 17.54 8.18 2.68
C GLY A 258 16.98 9.61 2.48
N PRO A 259 17.20 10.25 1.33
CA PRO A 259 16.72 11.61 1.07
C PRO A 259 15.24 11.65 0.62
N THR A 260 14.62 10.52 0.36
CA THR A 260 13.26 10.46 -0.21
C THR A 260 12.25 10.14 0.88
N THR A 261 11.20 10.94 0.96
CA THR A 261 10.05 10.73 1.86
C THR A 261 8.78 10.71 1.04
N ALA A 262 7.85 9.85 1.39
CA ALA A 262 6.51 9.83 0.81
C ALA A 262 5.46 9.83 1.91
N THR A 263 4.42 10.63 1.72
CA THR A 263 3.26 10.69 2.61
C THR A 263 2.03 10.23 1.87
N VAL A 264 1.34 9.25 2.45
CA VAL A 264 0.07 8.70 1.98
C VAL A 264 -1.04 9.22 2.88
N THR A 265 -2.12 9.68 2.29
CA THR A 265 -3.32 10.12 3.01
C THR A 265 -4.53 9.34 2.49
N ALA A 266 -5.17 8.59 3.38
CA ALA A 266 -6.42 7.92 3.15
C ALA A 266 -7.54 8.67 3.88
N SER A 267 -8.57 9.07 3.16
CA SER A 267 -9.71 9.79 3.71
C SER A 267 -11.03 9.16 3.31
N SER A 268 -12.01 9.21 4.20
CA SER A 268 -13.35 8.72 3.97
C SER A 268 -14.39 9.80 4.14
N ALA A 269 -15.44 9.72 3.34
CA ALA A 269 -16.58 10.63 3.42
C ALA A 269 -17.56 10.24 4.55
N GLY A 270 -17.52 9.00 5.06
CA GLY A 270 -18.41 8.55 6.12
C GLY A 270 -18.80 7.08 6.09
N LEU A 271 -19.81 6.76 6.88
CA LEU A 271 -20.38 5.42 6.99
C LEU A 271 -21.28 5.09 5.79
N GLN A 272 -21.24 3.85 5.37
CA GLN A 272 -22.20 3.24 4.48
C GLN A 272 -22.91 2.11 5.23
N LEU A 273 -24.23 2.18 5.28
CA LEU A 273 -25.08 1.26 6.04
C LEU A 273 -25.89 0.38 5.10
N SER A 274 -26.00 -0.91 5.41
CA SER A 274 -26.84 -1.86 4.70
C SER A 274 -27.40 -2.91 5.66
N ALA A 275 -28.71 -3.15 5.58
CA ALA A 275 -29.35 -4.21 6.34
C ALA A 275 -30.55 -4.77 5.58
N PRO A 276 -30.93 -6.05 5.78
CA PRO A 276 -32.22 -6.57 5.33
C PRO A 276 -33.37 -5.73 5.87
N ASP A 277 -34.39 -5.48 5.04
CA ASP A 277 -35.57 -4.69 5.41
C ASP A 277 -35.29 -3.25 5.89
N GLY A 278 -34.04 -2.78 5.71
CA GLY A 278 -33.57 -1.47 6.13
C GLY A 278 -33.39 -0.51 4.95
N LYS A 279 -33.76 0.75 5.15
CA LYS A 279 -33.47 1.87 4.23
C LYS A 279 -32.55 2.85 4.95
N ALA A 280 -31.31 2.93 4.50
CA ALA A 280 -30.32 3.82 5.06
C ALA A 280 -30.28 5.18 4.36
N SER A 281 -30.02 6.24 5.12
CA SER A 281 -29.67 7.58 4.67
C SER A 281 -28.52 8.06 5.56
N CYS A 282 -27.29 8.11 5.03
CA CYS A 282 -26.12 8.41 5.83
C CYS A 282 -25.20 9.39 5.11
N GLN A 283 -24.87 10.48 5.78
CA GLN A 283 -23.87 11.45 5.38
C GLN A 283 -22.85 11.63 6.51
N GLY A 284 -21.56 11.48 6.19
CA GLY A 284 -20.50 11.55 7.19
C GLY A 284 -20.49 10.35 8.14
N PHE A 285 -20.04 10.57 9.35
CA PHE A 285 -19.83 9.51 10.35
C PHE A 285 -20.97 9.42 11.41
N GLY A 286 -22.07 10.14 11.16
CA GLY A 286 -23.15 10.28 12.12
C GLY A 286 -22.80 11.24 13.27
N VAL A 287 -23.79 11.49 14.14
CA VAL A 287 -23.67 12.31 15.35
C VAL A 287 -24.16 11.49 16.54
N ALA A 288 -23.41 11.45 17.62
CA ALA A 288 -23.83 10.77 18.84
C ALA A 288 -25.16 11.33 19.35
N TRP A 289 -26.08 10.43 19.62
CA TRP A 289 -27.36 10.85 20.20
C TRP A 289 -27.23 11.23 21.66
N HIS A 290 -27.88 12.28 22.06
CA HIS A 290 -28.09 12.62 23.47
C HIS A 290 -29.52 13.13 23.69
N SER A 291 -30.01 13.06 24.93
CA SER A 291 -31.34 13.50 25.29
C SER A 291 -31.56 14.98 24.92
N GLY A 292 -32.71 15.28 24.34
CA GLY A 292 -33.10 16.62 23.90
C GLY A 292 -32.72 16.99 22.47
N MET A 293 -32.06 16.10 21.73
CA MET A 293 -31.82 16.35 20.30
C MET A 293 -33.14 16.25 19.51
N PRO A 294 -33.38 17.16 18.54
CA PRO A 294 -34.56 17.12 17.70
C PRO A 294 -34.60 15.84 16.85
N GLU A 295 -35.80 15.33 16.62
CA GLU A 295 -36.02 14.26 15.67
C GLU A 295 -35.56 14.70 14.25
N GLY A 296 -34.92 13.78 13.51
CA GLY A 296 -34.40 14.06 12.17
C GLY A 296 -33.10 14.88 12.11
N SER A 297 -32.48 15.24 13.24
CA SER A 297 -31.25 15.99 13.25
C SER A 297 -29.99 15.15 13.00
N SER A 298 -30.09 13.82 12.97
CA SER A 298 -28.96 12.97 12.61
C SER A 298 -28.73 12.92 11.10
N PRO A 299 -27.52 13.16 10.61
CA PRO A 299 -27.18 13.00 9.20
C PRO A 299 -27.04 11.54 8.77
N CYS A 300 -27.10 10.58 9.72
CA CYS A 300 -26.91 9.16 9.45
C CYS A 300 -27.95 8.32 10.19
N THR A 301 -28.92 7.80 9.46
CA THR A 301 -30.02 7.00 9.97
C THR A 301 -30.28 5.77 9.12
N ILE A 302 -30.91 4.77 9.71
CA ILE A 302 -31.51 3.63 9.01
C ILE A 302 -32.91 3.38 9.58
N SER A 303 -33.91 3.25 8.71
CA SER A 303 -35.27 2.88 9.09
C SER A 303 -35.62 1.49 8.59
N PHE A 304 -36.34 0.72 9.41
CA PHE A 304 -36.75 -0.66 9.09
C PHE A 304 -38.26 -0.71 8.79
N ASN A 305 -38.63 -1.49 7.80
CA ASN A 305 -40.03 -1.71 7.44
C ASN A 305 -40.63 -2.99 8.03
N ARG A 306 -39.81 -3.79 8.72
CA ARG A 306 -40.21 -5.07 9.30
C ARG A 306 -39.37 -5.38 10.53
N SER A 307 -39.98 -6.08 11.50
CA SER A 307 -39.26 -6.58 12.69
C SER A 307 -38.30 -7.72 12.36
N SER A 308 -37.24 -7.86 13.16
CA SER A 308 -36.22 -8.90 12.99
C SER A 308 -36.66 -10.30 13.42
N ALA A 309 -37.93 -10.48 13.85
CA ALA A 309 -38.45 -11.78 14.30
C ALA A 309 -38.30 -12.88 13.23
N HIS A 310 -38.49 -12.56 11.95
CA HIS A 310 -38.35 -13.52 10.85
C HIS A 310 -36.90 -13.89 10.53
N LEU A 311 -35.90 -13.13 11.06
CA LEU A 311 -34.46 -13.41 10.93
C LEU A 311 -33.88 -14.06 12.18
N GLY A 312 -34.72 -14.50 13.12
CA GLY A 312 -34.28 -15.13 14.36
C GLY A 312 -34.07 -14.16 15.53
N GLY A 313 -34.56 -12.92 15.43
CA GLY A 313 -34.58 -11.93 16.52
C GLY A 313 -33.64 -10.74 16.32
N THR A 314 -32.65 -10.83 15.45
CA THR A 314 -31.78 -9.71 15.08
C THR A 314 -31.68 -9.57 13.56
N THR A 315 -31.38 -8.37 13.08
CA THR A 315 -31.03 -8.11 11.68
C THR A 315 -29.55 -7.74 11.59
N PRO A 316 -28.78 -8.32 10.66
CA PRO A 316 -27.40 -7.95 10.47
C PRO A 316 -27.32 -6.56 9.83
N LEU A 317 -26.84 -5.56 10.60
CA LEU A 317 -26.51 -4.25 10.08
C LEU A 317 -25.04 -4.25 9.66
N THR A 318 -24.79 -4.23 8.37
CA THR A 318 -23.46 -4.09 7.80
C THR A 318 -23.08 -2.62 7.73
N VAL A 319 -21.93 -2.29 8.29
CA VAL A 319 -21.36 -0.95 8.31
C VAL A 319 -20.04 -0.98 7.55
N SER A 320 -19.88 -0.14 6.54
CA SER A 320 -18.68 -0.04 5.74
C SER A 320 -18.12 1.38 5.73
N VAL A 321 -16.81 1.50 5.64
CA VAL A 321 -16.10 2.77 5.43
C VAL A 321 -15.15 2.61 4.25
N ALA A 322 -15.40 3.38 3.19
CA ALA A 322 -14.56 3.39 2.00
C ALA A 322 -13.57 4.55 2.04
N TYR A 323 -12.30 4.26 1.82
CA TYR A 323 -11.21 5.23 1.83
C TYR A 323 -10.70 5.49 0.42
N SER A 324 -10.59 6.77 0.07
CA SER A 324 -9.84 7.25 -1.09
C SER A 324 -8.42 7.56 -0.66
N VAL A 325 -7.43 7.12 -1.45
CA VAL A 325 -6.03 7.16 -1.06
C VAL A 325 -5.23 7.97 -2.07
N THR A 326 -4.50 8.96 -1.57
CA THR A 326 -3.58 9.78 -2.35
C THR A 326 -2.20 9.83 -1.70
N TYR A 327 -1.18 10.15 -2.48
CA TYR A 327 0.17 10.30 -1.94
C TYR A 327 0.93 11.46 -2.58
N THR A 328 1.94 11.94 -1.85
CA THR A 328 2.93 12.91 -2.30
C THR A 328 4.33 12.46 -1.87
N GLY A 329 5.32 12.65 -2.74
CA GLY A 329 6.72 12.34 -2.48
C GLY A 329 7.59 13.61 -2.50
N SER A 330 8.69 13.62 -1.73
CA SER A 330 9.66 14.71 -1.72
C SER A 330 10.42 14.86 -3.04
N ASP A 331 10.41 13.84 -3.89
CA ASP A 331 10.94 13.83 -5.25
C ASP A 331 9.96 14.37 -6.31
N GLY A 332 8.81 14.91 -5.87
CA GLY A 332 7.74 15.41 -6.73
C GLY A 332 6.75 14.33 -7.20
N ALA A 333 6.92 13.07 -6.81
CA ALA A 333 5.96 12.03 -7.11
C ALA A 333 4.63 12.30 -6.40
N ASN A 334 3.53 12.09 -7.10
CA ASN A 334 2.18 12.19 -6.54
C ASN A 334 1.20 11.35 -7.34
N GLY A 335 0.08 10.99 -6.72
CA GLY A 335 -0.94 10.20 -7.38
C GLY A 335 -1.97 9.61 -6.43
N ALA A 336 -2.76 8.67 -6.95
CA ALA A 336 -3.70 7.88 -6.18
C ALA A 336 -3.20 6.44 -6.03
N LEU A 337 -3.51 5.83 -4.90
CA LEU A 337 -3.32 4.40 -4.64
C LEU A 337 -4.69 3.70 -4.62
N PRO A 338 -4.73 2.36 -4.74
CA PRO A 338 -5.97 1.62 -4.59
C PRO A 338 -6.66 1.94 -3.27
N GLY A 339 -7.95 2.25 -3.35
CA GLY A 339 -8.77 2.49 -2.16
C GLY A 339 -8.95 1.21 -1.34
N LEU A 340 -9.32 1.39 -0.08
CA LEU A 340 -9.61 0.31 0.85
C LEU A 340 -11.02 0.50 1.42
N THR A 341 -11.77 -0.59 1.59
CA THR A 341 -13.03 -0.58 2.32
C THR A 341 -12.91 -1.50 3.52
N THR A 342 -13.17 -0.96 4.70
CA THR A 342 -13.31 -1.74 5.94
C THR A 342 -14.77 -1.97 6.26
N THR A 343 -15.10 -3.13 6.81
CA THR A 343 -16.50 -3.53 7.05
C THR A 343 -16.62 -4.23 8.39
N SER A 344 -17.70 -3.93 9.10
CA SER A 344 -18.14 -4.66 10.28
C SER A 344 -19.64 -4.98 10.18
N THR A 345 -20.11 -5.94 10.98
CA THR A 345 -21.53 -6.28 11.07
C THR A 345 -21.92 -6.33 12.54
N ILE A 346 -23.03 -5.68 12.88
CA ILE A 346 -23.64 -5.77 14.20
C ILE A 346 -25.02 -6.39 14.11
N ASP A 347 -25.36 -7.23 15.07
CA ASP A 347 -26.69 -7.83 15.16
C ASP A 347 -27.66 -6.88 15.88
N LEU A 348 -28.52 -6.21 15.12
CA LEU A 348 -29.43 -5.19 15.62
C LEU A 348 -30.83 -5.78 15.82
N PRO A 349 -31.36 -5.81 17.05
CA PRO A 349 -32.76 -6.17 17.27
C PRO A 349 -33.70 -5.08 16.73
N VAL A 350 -34.71 -5.48 15.96
CA VAL A 350 -35.75 -4.59 15.45
C VAL A 350 -37.11 -5.07 15.93
N ALA A 351 -37.75 -4.29 16.78
CA ALA A 351 -39.04 -4.61 17.35
C ALA A 351 -40.18 -3.87 16.63
N GLU A 352 -41.35 -4.46 16.68
CA GLU A 352 -42.59 -3.84 16.21
C GLU A 352 -43.49 -3.55 17.41
N VAL A 353 -44.05 -2.35 17.46
CA VAL A 353 -45.04 -1.98 18.50
C VAL A 353 -46.42 -2.18 17.94
N GLN A 354 -47.18 -3.09 18.57
CA GLN A 354 -48.57 -3.31 18.22
C GLN A 354 -49.45 -2.82 19.35
N THR A 355 -50.44 -2.00 19.06
CA THR A 355 -51.50 -1.59 20.01
C THR A 355 -52.65 -2.59 19.92
N LEU A 356 -52.88 -3.33 21.00
CA LEU A 356 -54.05 -4.16 21.16
C LEU A 356 -55.23 -3.28 21.63
N THR A 357 -56.22 -3.06 20.77
CA THR A 357 -57.47 -2.44 21.15
C THR A 357 -58.32 -3.52 21.86
N THR A 358 -58.30 -3.57 23.15
CA THR A 358 -59.27 -4.39 23.91
C THR A 358 -60.58 -3.67 23.96
N ASN A 359 -61.60 -4.17 23.19
CA ASN A 359 -62.97 -3.71 23.30
C ASN A 359 -63.53 -4.20 24.66
N HIS A 360 -63.56 -3.30 25.63
CA HIS A 360 -64.15 -3.56 26.95
C HIS A 360 -65.70 -3.47 26.96
N ASN A 361 -66.33 -3.32 25.82
CA ASN A 361 -67.80 -3.29 25.68
C ASN A 361 -68.33 -4.62 25.13
N ASN A 362 -68.27 -5.66 25.96
CA ASN A 362 -69.19 -6.79 25.84
C ASN A 362 -70.12 -6.80 27.06
N PRO A 363 -71.33 -6.21 26.96
CA PRO A 363 -72.31 -6.36 28.01
C PRO A 363 -72.70 -7.85 28.07
N ARG A 364 -72.42 -8.49 29.20
CA ARG A 364 -72.85 -9.86 29.46
C ARG A 364 -74.33 -9.94 29.23
N GLN A 365 -74.75 -10.77 28.33
CA GLN A 365 -76.11 -11.31 28.29
C GLN A 365 -76.27 -12.19 29.53
N ASN A 366 -77.24 -11.82 30.39
CA ASN A 366 -77.86 -12.67 31.40
C ASN A 366 -78.76 -13.69 30.69
#